data_bd56b470bbef4b6435b7e02f30637dd8
#
_entry.id   bd56b470bbef4b6435b7e02f30637dd8
#
_cell.length_a   1.000
_cell.length_b   1.000
_cell.length_c   1.000
_cell.angle_alpha   90.00
_cell.angle_beta   90.00
_cell.angle_gamma   90.00
#
_symmetry.space_group_name_H-M   'P 1'
#
loop_
_entity.id
_entity.type
_entity.pdbx_description
1 polymer ?
#
loop_
_entity_poly.entity_id
_entity_poly.type
_entity_poly.pdbx_seq_one_letter_code
_entity_poly.pdbx_strand_id
1 'polypeptide(L)'
;MKEINLGHILIENRHKRGITQDELASYIGVSKAAVSKWETGTTYPDITLLPQLATYFNISIDELVGYEPQMTKEQIRDIYRKLASDFSTQPIEQVREQCQEITKKYFSCFPLLYQIGSLYVNHNTLIEDKAIAKEILEEASRLFERVKSETDDVDLAKQALNMEALCQLSLGNP
;
A
#
# COMPACT_ATOMS: atom_id res chain seq x y z
N MET A 1 -1.34 -2.46 -8.73
CA MET A 1 -2.64 -2.36 -8.02
C MET A 1 -2.86 -3.71 -7.38
N LYS A 2 -3.16 -3.79 -6.04
CA LYS A 2 -3.52 -5.09 -5.44
C LYS A 2 -4.77 -5.57 -6.16
N GLU A 3 -4.72 -6.77 -6.72
CA GLU A 3 -5.91 -7.40 -7.29
C GLU A 3 -6.89 -7.70 -6.16
N ILE A 4 -8.18 -7.48 -6.43
CA ILE A 4 -9.24 -7.84 -5.50
C ILE A 4 -9.24 -9.36 -5.33
N ASN A 5 -8.97 -9.86 -4.14
CA ASN A 5 -8.86 -11.29 -3.85
C ASN A 5 -10.17 -11.89 -3.31
N LEU A 6 -11.30 -11.32 -3.72
CA LEU A 6 -12.62 -11.68 -3.21
C LEU A 6 -12.95 -13.17 -3.40
N GLY A 7 -12.58 -13.76 -4.53
CA GLY A 7 -12.89 -15.16 -4.81
C GLY A 7 -12.29 -16.12 -3.79
N HIS A 8 -11.01 -15.96 -3.46
CA HIS A 8 -10.34 -16.77 -2.45
C HIS A 8 -10.97 -16.60 -1.06
N ILE A 9 -11.29 -15.37 -0.71
CA ILE A 9 -11.88 -15.03 0.59
C ILE A 9 -13.30 -15.61 0.72
N LEU A 10 -14.08 -15.61 -0.35
CA LEU A 10 -15.40 -16.25 -0.39
C LEU A 10 -15.27 -17.77 -0.17
N ILE A 11 -14.38 -18.44 -0.88
CA ILE A 11 -14.12 -19.88 -0.73
C ILE A 11 -13.73 -20.22 0.72
N GLU A 12 -12.76 -19.47 1.27
CA GLU A 12 -12.25 -19.71 2.62
C GLU A 12 -13.34 -19.56 3.69
N ASN A 13 -14.10 -18.46 3.64
CA ASN A 13 -15.17 -18.21 4.61
C ASN A 13 -16.36 -19.17 4.45
N ARG A 14 -16.69 -19.54 3.20
CA ARG A 14 -17.72 -20.55 2.94
C ARG A 14 -17.33 -21.91 3.51
N HIS A 15 -16.09 -22.34 3.30
CA HIS A 15 -15.57 -23.59 3.85
C HIS A 15 -15.49 -23.57 5.38
N LYS A 16 -15.06 -22.47 5.99
CA LYS A 16 -15.07 -22.29 7.46
C LYS A 16 -16.47 -22.47 8.07
N ARG A 17 -17.52 -22.07 7.33
CA ARG A 17 -18.93 -22.28 7.74
C ARG A 17 -19.50 -23.62 7.36
N GLY A 18 -18.80 -24.44 6.60
CA GLY A 18 -19.26 -25.75 6.14
C GLY A 18 -20.42 -25.71 5.17
N ILE A 19 -20.63 -24.61 4.45
CA ILE A 19 -21.76 -24.42 3.54
C ILE A 19 -21.35 -24.62 2.08
N THR A 20 -22.33 -25.00 1.25
CA THR A 20 -22.19 -25.16 -0.20
C THR A 20 -22.36 -23.84 -0.95
N GLN A 21 -21.96 -23.79 -2.23
CA GLN A 21 -22.23 -22.66 -3.11
C GLN A 21 -23.74 -22.42 -3.28
N ASP A 22 -24.56 -23.48 -3.28
CA ASP A 22 -26.03 -23.38 -3.39
C ASP A 22 -26.66 -22.72 -2.17
N GLU A 23 -26.19 -23.05 -0.97
CA GLU A 23 -26.68 -22.46 0.28
C GLU A 23 -26.34 -20.96 0.35
N LEU A 24 -25.09 -20.60 -0.02
CA LEU A 24 -24.69 -19.19 -0.11
C LEU A 24 -25.53 -18.45 -1.16
N ALA A 25 -25.69 -19.02 -2.34
CA ALA A 25 -26.48 -18.44 -3.43
C ALA A 25 -27.94 -18.20 -3.03
N SER A 26 -28.56 -19.18 -2.35
CA SER A 26 -29.92 -19.07 -1.83
C SER A 26 -30.05 -17.94 -0.81
N TYR A 27 -29.07 -17.78 0.09
CA TYR A 27 -29.11 -16.73 1.09
C TYR A 27 -28.98 -15.33 0.47
N ILE A 28 -28.07 -15.16 -0.49
CA ILE A 28 -27.82 -13.87 -1.16
C ILE A 28 -28.90 -13.54 -2.20
N GLY A 29 -29.67 -14.54 -2.66
CA GLY A 29 -30.68 -14.34 -3.70
C GLY A 29 -30.14 -14.36 -5.12
N VAL A 30 -29.08 -15.14 -5.38
CA VAL A 30 -28.44 -15.28 -6.69
C VAL A 30 -28.39 -16.74 -7.13
N SER A 31 -27.92 -17.00 -8.35
CA SER A 31 -27.71 -18.37 -8.81
C SER A 31 -26.39 -18.97 -8.27
N LYS A 32 -26.36 -20.31 -8.08
CA LYS A 32 -25.11 -21.04 -7.80
C LYS A 32 -24.01 -20.73 -8.82
N ALA A 33 -24.38 -20.60 -10.10
CA ALA A 33 -23.42 -20.26 -11.16
C ALA A 33 -22.77 -18.90 -10.96
N ALA A 34 -23.50 -17.91 -10.38
CA ALA A 34 -22.93 -16.61 -10.02
C ALA A 34 -21.87 -16.76 -8.91
N VAL A 35 -22.20 -17.46 -7.83
CA VAL A 35 -21.26 -17.72 -6.73
C VAL A 35 -20.01 -18.46 -7.24
N SER A 36 -20.18 -19.47 -8.07
CA SER A 36 -19.05 -20.20 -8.69
C SER A 36 -18.13 -19.29 -9.51
N LYS A 37 -18.71 -18.35 -10.30
CA LYS A 37 -17.93 -17.38 -11.08
C LYS A 37 -17.18 -16.38 -10.17
N TRP A 38 -17.77 -15.98 -9.05
CA TRP A 38 -17.10 -15.11 -8.08
C TRP A 38 -15.92 -15.82 -7.42
N GLU A 39 -16.10 -17.06 -7.01
CA GLU A 39 -15.06 -17.88 -6.38
C GLU A 39 -13.89 -18.19 -7.33
N THR A 40 -14.18 -18.35 -8.64
CA THR A 40 -13.12 -18.55 -9.67
C THR A 40 -12.51 -17.25 -10.19
N GLY A 41 -12.96 -16.08 -9.71
CA GLY A 41 -12.46 -14.78 -10.17
C GLY A 41 -12.90 -14.41 -11.60
N THR A 42 -13.82 -15.18 -12.20
CA THR A 42 -14.32 -14.91 -13.57
C THR A 42 -15.18 -13.66 -13.63
N THR A 43 -15.95 -13.39 -12.56
CA THR A 43 -16.76 -12.19 -12.36
C THR A 43 -16.72 -11.77 -10.90
N TYR A 44 -17.18 -10.54 -10.62
CA TYR A 44 -17.39 -10.05 -9.26
C TYR A 44 -18.87 -9.93 -8.95
N PRO A 45 -19.29 -10.00 -7.66
CA PRO A 45 -20.64 -9.65 -7.25
C PRO A 45 -20.92 -8.16 -7.53
N ASP A 46 -22.20 -7.84 -7.72
CA ASP A 46 -22.62 -6.44 -7.70
C ASP A 46 -22.24 -5.79 -6.37
N ILE A 47 -21.83 -4.53 -6.42
CA ILE A 47 -21.38 -3.78 -5.23
C ILE A 47 -22.45 -3.76 -4.12
N THR A 48 -23.73 -3.80 -4.48
CA THR A 48 -24.85 -3.82 -3.54
C THR A 48 -24.94 -5.12 -2.73
N LEU A 49 -24.33 -6.20 -3.19
CA LEU A 49 -24.28 -7.49 -2.51
C LEU A 49 -23.11 -7.60 -1.52
N LEU A 50 -22.10 -6.73 -1.62
CA LEU A 50 -20.92 -6.79 -0.73
C LEU A 50 -21.31 -6.64 0.76
N PRO A 51 -22.19 -5.72 1.18
CA PRO A 51 -22.62 -5.63 2.58
C PRO A 51 -23.32 -6.90 3.08
N GLN A 52 -24.13 -7.56 2.22
CA GLN A 52 -24.81 -8.80 2.59
C GLN A 52 -23.82 -9.95 2.78
N LEU A 53 -22.86 -10.08 1.86
CA LEU A 53 -21.78 -11.08 1.95
C LEU A 53 -20.92 -10.87 3.20
N ALA A 54 -20.50 -9.62 3.45
CA ALA A 54 -19.72 -9.26 4.63
C ALA A 54 -20.47 -9.57 5.93
N THR A 55 -21.75 -9.18 6.02
CA THR A 55 -22.62 -9.49 7.16
C THR A 55 -22.81 -11.00 7.32
N TYR A 56 -23.06 -11.72 6.23
CA TYR A 56 -23.24 -13.17 6.28
C TYR A 56 -22.01 -13.88 6.84
N PHE A 57 -20.82 -13.48 6.44
CA PHE A 57 -19.57 -14.05 6.94
C PHE A 57 -19.07 -13.46 8.26
N ASN A 58 -19.70 -12.38 8.74
CA ASN A 58 -19.29 -11.62 9.93
C ASN A 58 -17.84 -11.09 9.80
N ILE A 59 -17.55 -10.47 8.67
CA ILE A 59 -16.30 -9.79 8.35
C ILE A 59 -16.59 -8.39 7.82
N SER A 60 -15.58 -7.53 7.77
CA SER A 60 -15.70 -6.22 7.12
C SER A 60 -15.72 -6.34 5.59
N ILE A 61 -16.18 -5.29 4.90
CA ILE A 61 -16.08 -5.22 3.42
C ILE A 61 -14.62 -5.21 2.99
N ASP A 62 -13.74 -4.53 3.73
CA ASP A 62 -12.31 -4.51 3.46
C ASP A 62 -11.71 -5.92 3.50
N GLU A 63 -12.03 -6.68 4.56
CA GLU A 63 -11.63 -8.09 4.65
C GLU A 63 -12.20 -8.92 3.49
N LEU A 64 -13.49 -8.70 3.13
CA LEU A 64 -14.14 -9.42 2.05
C LEU A 64 -13.47 -9.21 0.69
N VAL A 65 -13.01 -8.00 0.39
CA VAL A 65 -12.32 -7.69 -0.87
C VAL A 65 -10.79 -7.87 -0.80
N GLY A 66 -10.27 -8.25 0.38
CA GLY A 66 -8.84 -8.39 0.61
C GLY A 66 -8.09 -7.05 0.58
N TYR A 67 -8.77 -5.97 0.97
CA TYR A 67 -8.17 -4.64 1.02
C TYR A 67 -7.46 -4.42 2.36
N GLU A 68 -6.17 -4.13 2.27
CA GLU A 68 -5.35 -3.71 3.41
C GLU A 68 -4.83 -2.30 3.11
N PRO A 69 -5.42 -1.25 3.71
CA PRO A 69 -5.05 0.14 3.41
C PRO A 69 -3.65 0.50 3.90
N GLN A 70 -3.19 -0.18 4.94
CA GLN A 70 -1.92 0.07 5.60
C GLN A 70 -1.03 -1.16 5.57
N MET A 71 0.28 -0.94 5.48
CA MET A 71 1.27 -1.98 5.66
C MET A 71 1.60 -2.17 7.13
N THR A 72 1.93 -3.41 7.52
CA THR A 72 2.51 -3.65 8.84
C THR A 72 3.91 -3.04 8.94
N LYS A 73 4.34 -2.74 10.16
CA LYS A 73 5.72 -2.25 10.40
C LYS A 73 6.79 -3.21 9.86
N GLU A 74 6.52 -4.50 9.85
CA GLU A 74 7.42 -5.51 9.33
C GLU A 74 7.52 -5.46 7.80
N GLN A 75 6.40 -5.37 7.11
CA GLN A 75 6.37 -5.21 5.65
C GLN A 75 7.08 -3.93 5.19
N ILE A 76 6.87 -2.81 5.90
CA ILE A 76 7.55 -1.54 5.61
C ILE A 76 9.06 -1.69 5.79
N ARG A 77 9.50 -2.35 6.88
CA ARG A 77 10.92 -2.60 7.15
C ARG A 77 11.57 -3.47 6.08
N ASP A 78 10.87 -4.48 5.60
CA ASP A 78 11.39 -5.39 4.57
C ASP A 78 11.51 -4.67 3.21
N ILE A 79 10.54 -3.83 2.86
CA ILE A 79 10.64 -2.95 1.67
C ILE A 79 11.82 -2.00 1.81
N TYR A 80 11.99 -1.34 2.96
CA TYR A 80 13.12 -0.46 3.20
C TYR A 80 14.46 -1.17 3.01
N ARG A 81 14.63 -2.35 3.62
CA ARG A 81 15.86 -3.14 3.50
C ARG A 81 16.17 -3.54 2.07
N LYS A 82 15.15 -3.98 1.34
CA LYS A 82 15.31 -4.33 -0.08
C LYS A 82 15.77 -3.13 -0.88
N LEU A 83 15.06 -2.01 -0.81
CA LEU A 83 15.40 -0.79 -1.54
C LEU A 83 16.76 -0.23 -1.14
N ALA A 84 17.13 -0.28 0.15
CA ALA A 84 18.46 0.14 0.61
C ALA A 84 19.58 -0.72 0.00
N SER A 85 19.37 -2.02 -0.15
CA SER A 85 20.30 -2.89 -0.89
C SER A 85 20.35 -2.55 -2.37
N ASP A 86 19.20 -2.25 -2.97
CA ASP A 86 19.09 -1.90 -4.38
C ASP A 86 19.83 -0.58 -4.70
N PHE A 87 19.85 0.40 -3.80
CA PHE A 87 20.66 1.64 -3.94
C PHE A 87 22.16 1.39 -4.12
N SER A 88 22.68 0.28 -3.59
CA SER A 88 24.11 -0.08 -3.70
C SER A 88 24.43 -1.01 -4.87
N THR A 89 23.41 -1.59 -5.52
CA THR A 89 23.58 -2.68 -6.50
C THR A 89 22.93 -2.43 -7.85
N GLN A 90 22.01 -1.47 -7.94
CA GLN A 90 21.26 -1.17 -9.16
C GLN A 90 21.44 0.28 -9.61
N PRO A 91 21.19 0.58 -10.91
CA PRO A 91 21.16 1.96 -11.39
C PRO A 91 20.12 2.79 -10.63
N ILE A 92 20.50 4.02 -10.29
CA ILE A 92 19.66 4.90 -9.45
C ILE A 92 18.28 5.17 -10.05
N GLU A 93 18.17 5.25 -11.37
CA GLU A 93 16.91 5.47 -12.07
C GLU A 93 15.92 4.32 -11.83
N GLN A 94 16.41 3.07 -11.81
CA GLN A 94 15.58 1.90 -11.56
C GLN A 94 15.08 1.86 -10.11
N VAL A 95 15.94 2.21 -9.16
CA VAL A 95 15.55 2.27 -7.73
C VAL A 95 14.52 3.38 -7.50
N ARG A 96 14.72 4.54 -8.13
CA ARG A 96 13.80 5.66 -8.11
C ARG A 96 12.44 5.27 -8.66
N GLU A 97 12.38 4.60 -9.81
CA GLU A 97 11.14 4.10 -10.42
C GLU A 97 10.41 3.12 -9.50
N GLN A 98 11.11 2.16 -8.89
CA GLN A 98 10.54 1.24 -7.89
C GLN A 98 9.95 2.01 -6.69
N CYS A 99 10.66 3.01 -6.15
CA CYS A 99 10.15 3.83 -5.06
C CYS A 99 8.88 4.59 -5.46
N GLN A 100 8.84 5.17 -6.66
CA GLN A 100 7.67 5.88 -7.19
C GLN A 100 6.47 4.95 -7.39
N GLU A 101 6.67 3.75 -7.91
CA GLU A 101 5.60 2.75 -8.03
C GLU A 101 5.04 2.34 -6.67
N ILE A 102 5.92 2.13 -5.68
CA ILE A 102 5.53 1.75 -4.33
C ILE A 102 4.76 2.88 -3.65
N THR A 103 5.24 4.13 -3.73
CA THR A 103 4.55 5.29 -3.15
C THR A 103 3.20 5.56 -3.83
N LYS A 104 3.08 5.32 -5.13
CA LYS A 104 1.81 5.40 -5.87
C LYS A 104 0.84 4.30 -5.44
N LYS A 105 1.34 3.07 -5.27
CA LYS A 105 0.53 1.91 -4.88
C LYS A 105 -0.02 2.03 -3.45
N TYR A 106 0.79 2.54 -2.54
CA TYR A 106 0.45 2.71 -1.12
C TYR A 106 0.33 4.19 -0.77
N PHE A 107 -0.46 4.90 -1.55
CA PHE A 107 -0.56 6.35 -1.56
C PHE A 107 -0.83 6.98 -0.18
N SER A 108 -1.66 6.34 0.66
CA SER A 108 -2.01 6.84 2.01
C SER A 108 -1.32 6.07 3.14
N CYS A 109 -0.29 5.27 2.85
CA CYS A 109 0.50 4.62 3.88
C CYS A 109 1.62 5.55 4.36
N PHE A 110 1.28 6.54 5.20
CA PHE A 110 2.21 7.58 5.64
C PHE A 110 3.48 7.05 6.32
N PRO A 111 3.45 5.96 7.14
CA PRO A 111 4.67 5.37 7.66
C PRO A 111 5.62 4.86 6.56
N LEU A 112 5.08 4.30 5.45
CA LEU A 112 5.88 3.88 4.31
C LEU A 112 6.45 5.08 3.54
N LEU A 113 5.63 6.11 3.28
CA LEU A 113 6.09 7.33 2.60
C LEU A 113 7.24 8.00 3.36
N TYR A 114 7.12 8.08 4.69
CA TYR A 114 8.20 8.56 5.57
C TYR A 114 9.48 7.75 5.41
N GLN A 115 9.38 6.41 5.38
CA GLN A 115 10.55 5.53 5.23
C GLN A 115 11.21 5.66 3.85
N ILE A 116 10.43 5.85 2.78
CA ILE A 116 10.99 6.07 1.43
C ILE A 116 11.68 7.45 1.36
N GLY A 117 11.08 8.49 1.92
CA GLY A 117 11.75 9.79 2.04
C GLY A 117 13.07 9.70 2.82
N SER A 118 13.06 8.98 3.95
CA SER A 118 14.27 8.73 4.75
C SER A 118 15.31 7.92 4.00
N LEU A 119 14.90 6.95 3.18
CA LEU A 119 15.79 6.18 2.32
C LEU A 119 16.52 7.10 1.32
N TYR A 120 15.81 7.99 0.67
CA TYR A 120 16.37 8.97 -0.26
C TYR A 120 17.41 9.88 0.41
N VAL A 121 17.10 10.41 1.59
CA VAL A 121 18.05 11.26 2.35
C VAL A 121 19.30 10.48 2.76
N ASN A 122 19.12 9.26 3.31
CA ASN A 122 20.22 8.44 3.81
C ASN A 122 21.19 7.97 2.71
N HIS A 123 20.71 7.80 1.48
CA HIS A 123 21.53 7.31 0.36
C HIS A 123 21.90 8.40 -0.65
N ASN A 124 21.48 9.65 -0.42
CA ASN A 124 21.74 10.76 -1.35
C ASN A 124 23.23 10.97 -1.64
N THR A 125 24.08 10.78 -0.63
CA THR A 125 25.54 10.94 -0.77
C THR A 125 26.21 9.87 -1.66
N LEU A 126 25.52 8.77 -1.95
CA LEU A 126 26.00 7.72 -2.86
C LEU A 126 25.74 8.05 -4.33
N ILE A 127 24.98 9.11 -4.61
CA ILE A 127 24.59 9.51 -5.96
C ILE A 127 25.66 10.47 -6.51
N GLU A 128 26.40 10.04 -7.52
CA GLU A 128 27.48 10.82 -8.12
C GLU A 128 26.96 12.03 -8.92
N ASP A 129 25.84 11.85 -9.62
CA ASP A 129 25.20 12.93 -10.39
C ASP A 129 24.45 13.88 -9.45
N LYS A 130 24.99 15.10 -9.33
CA LYS A 130 24.43 16.15 -8.46
C LYS A 130 23.03 16.61 -8.86
N ALA A 131 22.69 16.53 -10.14
CA ALA A 131 21.36 16.91 -10.61
C ALA A 131 20.33 15.86 -10.16
N ILE A 132 20.65 14.58 -10.34
CA ILE A 132 19.81 13.46 -9.86
C ILE A 132 19.71 13.48 -8.33
N ALA A 133 20.83 13.69 -7.63
CA ALA A 133 20.85 13.80 -6.17
C ALA A 133 19.92 14.91 -5.65
N LYS A 134 19.92 16.07 -6.33
CA LYS A 134 19.02 17.18 -6.03
C LYS A 134 17.54 16.81 -6.25
N GLU A 135 17.21 16.21 -7.40
CA GLU A 135 15.84 15.78 -7.71
C GLU A 135 15.30 14.78 -6.68
N ILE A 136 16.13 13.83 -6.24
CA ILE A 136 15.78 12.83 -5.21
C ILE A 136 15.52 13.49 -3.85
N LEU A 137 16.32 14.50 -3.46
CA LEU A 137 16.04 15.27 -2.25
C LEU A 137 14.76 16.09 -2.35
N GLU A 138 14.45 16.64 -3.51
CA GLU A 138 13.16 17.31 -3.76
C GLU A 138 11.98 16.34 -3.68
N GLU A 139 12.15 15.08 -4.16
CA GLU A 139 11.14 14.03 -3.99
C GLU A 139 10.96 13.66 -2.51
N ALA A 140 12.07 13.49 -1.77
CA ALA A 140 12.03 13.24 -0.34
C ALA A 140 11.28 14.34 0.42
N SER A 141 11.59 15.61 0.11
CA SER A 141 10.90 16.76 0.69
C SER A 141 9.39 16.74 0.44
N ARG A 142 8.95 16.43 -0.79
CA ARG A 142 7.51 16.28 -1.12
C ARG A 142 6.85 15.13 -0.34
N LEU A 143 7.54 14.02 -0.13
CA LEU A 143 7.01 12.92 0.67
C LEU A 143 6.84 13.32 2.14
N PHE A 144 7.82 14.01 2.73
CA PHE A 144 7.73 14.49 4.11
C PHE A 144 6.64 15.57 4.28
N GLU A 145 6.51 16.51 3.32
CA GLU A 145 5.43 17.50 3.32
C GLU A 145 4.06 16.83 3.34
N ARG A 146 3.85 15.79 2.51
CA ARG A 146 2.60 15.02 2.52
C ARG A 146 2.37 14.31 3.85
N VAL A 147 3.38 13.61 4.37
CA VAL A 147 3.27 12.93 5.67
C VAL A 147 2.92 13.93 6.75
N LYS A 148 3.59 15.07 6.81
CA LYS A 148 3.35 16.13 7.79
C LYS A 148 1.92 16.68 7.73
N SER A 149 1.39 16.89 6.52
CA SER A 149 0.10 17.58 6.32
C SER A 149 -1.12 16.65 6.35
N GLU A 150 -0.93 15.36 6.01
CA GLU A 150 -2.06 14.45 5.79
C GLU A 150 -2.19 13.35 6.87
N THR A 151 -1.16 13.10 7.71
CA THR A 151 -1.25 12.05 8.74
C THR A 151 -1.96 12.52 10.01
N ASP A 152 -2.76 11.63 10.61
CA ASP A 152 -3.34 11.83 11.94
C ASP A 152 -2.36 11.48 13.08
N ASP A 153 -1.22 10.85 12.77
CA ASP A 153 -0.16 10.51 13.73
C ASP A 153 0.72 11.73 14.00
N VAL A 154 0.50 12.38 15.15
CA VAL A 154 1.22 13.60 15.57
C VAL A 154 2.74 13.40 15.68
N ASP A 155 3.18 12.23 16.12
CA ASP A 155 4.61 11.94 16.28
C ASP A 155 5.27 11.71 14.93
N LEU A 156 4.58 11.03 14.01
CA LEU A 156 5.04 10.87 12.63
C LEU A 156 5.09 12.22 11.89
N ALA A 157 4.09 13.09 12.09
CA ALA A 157 4.06 14.44 11.52
C ALA A 157 5.27 15.29 11.98
N LYS A 158 5.60 15.26 13.29
CA LYS A 158 6.80 15.93 13.81
C LYS A 158 8.10 15.40 13.23
N GLN A 159 8.22 14.07 13.09
CA GLN A 159 9.37 13.45 12.47
C GLN A 159 9.51 13.89 11.01
N ALA A 160 8.41 13.91 10.27
CA ALA A 160 8.39 14.36 8.87
C ALA A 160 8.78 15.84 8.72
N LEU A 161 8.30 16.71 9.62
CA LEU A 161 8.69 18.13 9.65
C LEU A 161 10.22 18.28 9.81
N ASN A 162 10.83 17.53 10.73
CA ASN A 162 12.28 17.59 10.95
C ASN A 162 13.06 17.12 9.70
N MET A 163 12.60 16.05 9.07
CA MET A 163 13.26 15.51 7.88
C MET A 163 13.08 16.42 6.65
N GLU A 164 11.92 17.05 6.51
CA GLU A 164 11.68 18.06 5.48
C GLU A 164 12.63 19.26 5.64
N ALA A 165 12.77 19.81 6.85
CA ALA A 165 13.70 20.87 7.13
C ALA A 165 15.14 20.50 6.76
N LEU A 166 15.55 19.25 7.01
CA LEU A 166 16.86 18.71 6.63
C LEU A 166 17.04 18.67 5.12
N CYS A 167 16.01 18.26 4.37
CA CYS A 167 16.03 18.30 2.90
C CYS A 167 16.18 19.74 2.39
N GLN A 168 15.43 20.70 2.94
CA GLN A 168 15.48 22.11 2.53
C GLN A 168 16.87 22.72 2.78
N LEU A 169 17.47 22.47 3.94
CA LEU A 169 18.84 22.88 4.22
C LEU A 169 19.85 22.28 3.23
N SER A 170 19.70 21.00 2.90
CA SER A 170 20.57 20.31 1.94
C SER A 170 20.40 20.83 0.50
N LEU A 171 19.23 21.34 0.16
CA LEU A 171 18.92 21.97 -1.13
C LEU A 171 19.37 23.45 -1.19
N GLY A 172 19.85 24.01 -0.08
CA GLY A 172 20.28 25.40 0.01
C GLY A 172 19.13 26.41 0.16
N ASN A 173 17.96 25.95 0.60
CA ASN A 173 16.80 26.75 0.93
C ASN A 173 16.77 26.96 2.46
N PRO A 174 17.06 28.18 2.97
CA PRO A 174 17.08 28.45 4.42
C PRO A 174 15.68 28.50 5.05
#